data_5ab0fe64742f862c3352f87cc8d669de
#
_entry.id   5ab0fe64742f862c3352f87cc8d669de
#
_cell.length_a   1.000
_cell.length_b   1.000
_cell.length_c   1.000
_cell.angle_alpha   90.00
_cell.angle_beta   90.00
_cell.angle_gamma   90.00
#
_symmetry.space_group_name_H-M   'P 1'
#
loop_
_entity.id
_entity.type
_entity.pdbx_description
1 polymer ?
#
loop_
_entity_poly.entity_id
_entity_poly.type
_entity_poly.pdbx_seq_one_letter_code
_entity_poly.pdbx_strand_id
1 'polypeptide(L)'
;MWIAPSVPFELLETYLPKILDGGLPVELVIKAESLDRHSFSDFKGMAEKLKDLGIKLTVHLPFMDLSLAALDPWIRKVSLLRLFQGMKIASLFEPKVCVFHSGYHQDYHREQKERWREIFIEDSLSAILNLADELSLTLALENTFEPTPDFMEPIFKAYKNKLYWCFDPGHAKVFSEADELSWFDVLSPFLIEMHCHDNLGKFDDHLALGEGVINFIEIFKALRNLNKEVFVTVEAGSEEAFLKSLSFIHQCLNLNTP
;
A
#
# COMPACT_ATOMS: atom_id res chain seq x y z
N MET A 1 -12.05 -11.50 2.13
CA MET A 1 -10.89 -11.01 1.35
C MET A 1 -11.44 -10.25 0.15
N TRP A 2 -10.95 -9.06 -0.14
CA TRP A 2 -11.26 -8.29 -1.34
C TRP A 2 -10.05 -8.36 -2.25
N ILE A 3 -10.26 -8.55 -3.54
CA ILE A 3 -9.17 -8.55 -4.53
C ILE A 3 -9.46 -7.40 -5.48
N ALA A 4 -8.58 -6.41 -5.49
CA ALA A 4 -8.73 -5.17 -6.24
C ALA A 4 -7.60 -4.98 -7.26
N PRO A 5 -7.86 -4.39 -8.43
CA PRO A 5 -6.80 -3.79 -9.24
C PRO A 5 -6.32 -2.48 -8.62
N SER A 6 -5.04 -2.17 -8.75
CA SER A 6 -4.46 -0.85 -8.50
C SER A 6 -4.64 0.02 -9.75
N VAL A 7 -5.36 1.15 -9.62
CA VAL A 7 -5.74 2.00 -10.76
C VAL A 7 -5.39 3.47 -10.49
N PRO A 8 -4.50 4.08 -11.27
CA PRO A 8 -4.24 5.50 -11.20
C PRO A 8 -5.50 6.35 -11.45
N PHE A 9 -5.63 7.47 -10.74
CA PHE A 9 -6.79 8.37 -10.85
C PHE A 9 -7.09 8.76 -12.30
N GLU A 10 -6.07 9.02 -13.11
CA GLU A 10 -6.18 9.42 -14.51
C GLU A 10 -6.79 8.33 -15.41
N LEU A 11 -6.66 7.07 -15.01
CA LEU A 11 -7.15 5.92 -15.77
C LEU A 11 -8.49 5.38 -15.25
N LEU A 12 -8.96 5.89 -14.11
CA LEU A 12 -10.12 5.36 -13.44
C LEU A 12 -11.38 5.39 -14.32
N GLU A 13 -11.66 6.48 -15.02
CA GLU A 13 -12.82 6.57 -15.93
C GLU A 13 -12.76 5.55 -17.07
N THR A 14 -11.56 5.27 -17.57
CA THR A 14 -11.34 4.28 -18.63
C THR A 14 -11.65 2.86 -18.16
N TYR A 15 -11.25 2.52 -16.93
CA TYR A 15 -11.43 1.17 -16.36
C TYR A 15 -12.76 0.99 -15.63
N LEU A 16 -13.47 2.06 -15.31
CA LEU A 16 -14.70 2.01 -14.52
C LEU A 16 -15.76 1.03 -15.08
N PRO A 17 -16.03 0.95 -16.41
CA PRO A 17 -16.96 -0.04 -16.93
C PRO A 17 -16.55 -1.48 -16.60
N LYS A 18 -15.27 -1.80 -16.72
CA LYS A 18 -14.75 -3.16 -16.42
C LYS A 18 -14.78 -3.49 -14.94
N ILE A 19 -14.51 -2.50 -14.08
CA ILE A 19 -14.62 -2.63 -12.62
C ILE A 19 -16.07 -2.97 -12.25
N LEU A 20 -17.03 -2.26 -12.84
CA LEU A 20 -18.46 -2.50 -12.60
C LEU A 20 -18.91 -3.87 -13.12
N ASP A 21 -18.56 -4.23 -14.35
CA ASP A 21 -18.92 -5.52 -14.94
C ASP A 21 -18.35 -6.70 -14.14
N GLY A 22 -17.14 -6.53 -13.59
CA GLY A 22 -16.50 -7.53 -12.73
C GLY A 22 -16.97 -7.50 -11.27
N GLY A 23 -17.76 -6.49 -10.86
CA GLY A 23 -18.14 -6.31 -9.45
C GLY A 23 -16.93 -6.13 -8.53
N LEU A 24 -15.83 -5.54 -9.05
CA LEU A 24 -14.55 -5.46 -8.37
C LEU A 24 -14.49 -4.24 -7.42
N PRO A 25 -13.85 -4.37 -6.24
CA PRO A 25 -13.32 -3.21 -5.54
C PRO A 25 -12.15 -2.60 -6.32
N VAL A 26 -11.66 -1.45 -5.91
CA VAL A 26 -10.51 -0.80 -6.56
C VAL A 26 -9.57 -0.20 -5.51
N GLU A 27 -8.26 -0.29 -5.74
CA GLU A 27 -7.33 0.62 -5.11
C GLU A 27 -7.10 1.81 -6.04
N LEU A 28 -7.43 3.00 -5.55
CA LEU A 28 -7.24 4.25 -6.28
C LEU A 28 -5.86 4.83 -5.96
N VAL A 29 -5.00 4.93 -6.97
CA VAL A 29 -3.67 5.54 -6.80
C VAL A 29 -3.75 7.04 -7.06
N ILE A 30 -3.46 7.84 -6.04
CA ILE A 30 -3.37 9.31 -6.13
C ILE A 30 -1.89 9.69 -6.16
N LYS A 31 -1.38 10.02 -7.34
CA LYS A 31 0.00 10.46 -7.54
C LYS A 31 0.17 11.94 -7.25
N ALA A 32 1.42 12.40 -7.10
CA ALA A 32 1.72 13.83 -6.97
C ALA A 32 1.22 14.62 -8.19
N GLU A 33 1.41 14.07 -9.41
CA GLU A 33 0.91 14.68 -10.65
C GLU A 33 -0.62 14.79 -10.68
N SER A 34 -1.33 13.81 -10.10
CA SER A 34 -2.80 13.87 -9.99
C SER A 34 -3.22 15.10 -9.18
N LEU A 35 -2.55 15.33 -8.03
CA LEU A 35 -2.81 16.47 -7.16
C LEU A 35 -2.51 17.83 -7.80
N ASP A 36 -1.58 17.87 -8.74
CA ASP A 36 -1.18 19.11 -9.44
C ASP A 36 -2.03 19.39 -10.67
N ARG A 37 -2.58 18.35 -11.32
CA ARG A 37 -3.35 18.45 -12.57
C ARG A 37 -4.85 18.62 -12.38
N HIS A 38 -5.40 18.08 -11.31
CA HIS A 38 -6.83 18.04 -11.06
C HIS A 38 -7.24 18.98 -9.94
N SER A 39 -8.40 19.61 -10.09
CA SER A 39 -8.98 20.46 -9.06
C SER A 39 -9.64 19.64 -7.96
N PHE A 40 -9.89 20.26 -6.82
CA PHE A 40 -10.68 19.64 -5.74
C PHE A 40 -12.06 19.18 -6.21
N SER A 41 -12.70 19.95 -7.14
CA SER A 41 -13.99 19.60 -7.70
C SER A 41 -13.96 18.36 -8.59
N ASP A 42 -12.84 18.09 -9.29
CA ASP A 42 -12.68 16.89 -10.11
C ASP A 42 -12.62 15.64 -9.22
N PHE A 43 -11.80 15.70 -8.16
CA PHE A 43 -11.74 14.61 -7.17
C PHE A 43 -13.10 14.39 -6.49
N LYS A 44 -13.77 15.47 -6.07
CA LYS A 44 -15.07 15.39 -5.43
C LYS A 44 -16.13 14.78 -6.36
N GLY A 45 -16.20 15.20 -7.60
CA GLY A 45 -17.13 14.64 -8.59
C GLY A 45 -16.88 13.15 -8.82
N MET A 46 -15.62 12.72 -8.89
CA MET A 46 -15.28 11.30 -9.01
C MET A 46 -15.65 10.52 -7.74
N ALA A 47 -15.39 11.06 -6.57
CA ALA A 47 -15.74 10.42 -5.30
C ALA A 47 -17.26 10.21 -5.17
N GLU A 48 -18.06 11.22 -5.51
CA GLU A 48 -19.52 11.12 -5.55
C GLU A 48 -19.98 10.03 -6.53
N LYS A 49 -19.39 10.01 -7.74
CA LYS A 49 -19.67 8.98 -8.75
C LYS A 49 -19.38 7.56 -8.26
N LEU A 50 -18.23 7.32 -7.63
CA LEU A 50 -17.88 6.00 -7.11
C LEU A 50 -18.79 5.57 -5.96
N LYS A 51 -19.17 6.53 -5.09
CA LYS A 51 -20.09 6.32 -3.99
C LYS A 51 -21.50 5.93 -4.48
N ASP A 52 -22.02 6.65 -5.48
CA ASP A 52 -23.32 6.37 -6.08
C ASP A 52 -23.36 5.00 -6.77
N LEU A 53 -22.24 4.56 -7.33
CA LEU A 53 -22.07 3.23 -7.91
C LEU A 53 -21.80 2.13 -6.88
N GLY A 54 -21.66 2.48 -5.60
CA GLY A 54 -21.43 1.51 -4.51
C GLY A 54 -20.06 0.82 -4.57
N ILE A 55 -19.08 1.42 -5.26
CA ILE A 55 -17.74 0.85 -5.40
C ILE A 55 -16.98 0.98 -4.08
N LYS A 56 -16.48 -0.15 -3.58
CA LYS A 56 -15.62 -0.20 -2.41
C LYS A 56 -14.18 0.05 -2.84
N LEU A 57 -13.45 0.86 -2.06
CA LEU A 57 -12.09 1.22 -2.43
C LEU A 57 -11.12 1.35 -1.25
N THR A 58 -9.85 1.15 -1.55
CA THR A 58 -8.69 1.63 -0.81
C THR A 58 -8.01 2.74 -1.60
N VAL A 59 -7.12 3.48 -1.00
CA VAL A 59 -6.39 4.57 -1.68
C VAL A 59 -4.90 4.43 -1.42
N HIS A 60 -4.11 4.41 -2.48
CA HIS A 60 -2.66 4.60 -2.39
C HIS A 60 -2.33 6.09 -2.44
N LEU A 61 -1.71 6.59 -1.39
CA LEU A 61 -1.32 7.99 -1.27
C LEU A 61 -0.07 8.31 -2.09
N PRO A 62 0.23 9.58 -2.37
CA PRO A 62 1.47 9.97 -3.06
C PRO A 62 2.71 9.45 -2.33
N PHE A 63 3.64 8.88 -3.07
CA PHE A 63 4.83 8.26 -2.50
C PHE A 63 6.14 8.64 -3.23
N MET A 64 6.10 8.79 -4.55
CA MET A 64 7.29 9.02 -5.36
C MET A 64 8.05 10.26 -4.87
N ASP A 65 9.36 10.11 -4.65
CA ASP A 65 10.29 11.15 -4.16
C ASP A 65 9.97 11.73 -2.78
N LEU A 66 9.02 11.16 -2.03
CA LEU A 66 8.71 11.60 -0.68
C LEU A 66 9.60 10.88 0.34
N SER A 67 10.15 11.63 1.28
CA SER A 67 10.91 11.09 2.41
C SER A 67 10.36 11.68 3.72
N LEU A 68 9.45 10.95 4.35
CA LEU A 68 8.65 11.44 5.47
C LEU A 68 9.47 11.63 6.75
N ALA A 69 10.63 11.00 6.85
CA ALA A 69 11.58 11.19 7.96
C ALA A 69 12.98 11.56 7.46
N ALA A 70 13.05 12.26 6.32
CA ALA A 70 14.32 12.80 5.83
C ALA A 70 15.10 13.49 6.94
N LEU A 71 16.41 13.23 6.99
CA LEU A 71 17.29 13.88 7.97
C LEU A 71 17.35 15.39 7.76
N ASP A 72 17.22 15.84 6.50
CA ASP A 72 17.02 17.26 6.19
C ASP A 72 15.59 17.67 6.53
N PRO A 73 15.39 18.66 7.44
CA PRO A 73 14.07 19.07 7.89
C PRO A 73 13.22 19.74 6.80
N TRP A 74 13.84 20.34 5.77
CA TRP A 74 13.10 20.94 4.66
C TRP A 74 12.54 19.90 3.72
N ILE A 75 13.32 18.89 3.38
CA ILE A 75 12.85 17.75 2.57
C ILE A 75 11.71 17.05 3.32
N ARG A 76 11.89 16.76 4.61
CA ARG A 76 10.84 16.16 5.44
C ARG A 76 9.56 16.98 5.44
N LYS A 77 9.68 18.30 5.64
CA LYS A 77 8.52 19.21 5.66
C LYS A 77 7.74 19.17 4.34
N VAL A 78 8.42 19.26 3.21
CA VAL A 78 7.78 19.24 1.89
C VAL A 78 7.12 17.90 1.63
N SER A 79 7.78 16.79 1.99
CA SER A 79 7.23 15.44 1.88
C SER A 79 5.94 15.28 2.69
N LEU A 80 5.94 15.74 3.96
CA LEU A 80 4.74 15.70 4.80
C LEU A 80 3.60 16.57 4.24
N LEU A 81 3.90 17.76 3.74
CA LEU A 81 2.87 18.62 3.13
C LEU A 81 2.23 17.96 1.91
N ARG A 82 3.02 17.27 1.07
CA ARG A 82 2.50 16.54 -0.09
C ARG A 82 1.64 15.35 0.34
N LEU A 83 2.09 14.57 1.32
CA LEU A 83 1.29 13.49 1.89
C LEU A 83 -0.04 14.01 2.47
N PHE A 84 -0.02 15.08 3.24
CA PHE A 84 -1.21 15.70 3.82
C PHE A 84 -2.20 16.21 2.77
N GLN A 85 -1.70 16.73 1.64
CA GLN A 85 -2.54 17.05 0.50
C GLN A 85 -3.24 15.81 -0.04
N GLY A 86 -2.49 14.71 -0.24
CA GLY A 86 -3.04 13.42 -0.66
C GLY A 86 -4.09 12.87 0.30
N MET A 87 -3.83 12.92 1.61
CA MET A 87 -4.78 12.48 2.65
C MET A 87 -6.11 13.27 2.62
N LYS A 88 -6.03 14.59 2.44
CA LYS A 88 -7.24 15.43 2.32
C LYS A 88 -8.05 15.10 1.07
N ILE A 89 -7.40 14.78 -0.04
CA ILE A 89 -8.10 14.33 -1.25
C ILE A 89 -8.65 12.91 -1.04
N ALA A 90 -7.86 12.00 -0.47
CA ALA A 90 -8.30 10.64 -0.19
C ALA A 90 -9.56 10.59 0.68
N SER A 91 -9.69 11.50 1.67
CA SER A 91 -10.86 11.53 2.56
C SER A 91 -12.19 11.78 1.83
N LEU A 92 -12.17 12.40 0.64
CA LEU A 92 -13.37 12.57 -0.19
C LEU A 92 -13.98 11.24 -0.64
N PHE A 93 -13.13 10.23 -0.81
CA PHE A 93 -13.51 8.90 -1.32
C PHE A 93 -13.98 7.94 -0.21
N GLU A 94 -13.90 8.32 1.07
CA GLU A 94 -14.26 7.50 2.22
C GLU A 94 -13.64 6.08 2.15
N PRO A 95 -12.31 5.95 1.90
CA PRO A 95 -11.67 4.66 1.65
C PRO A 95 -11.65 3.77 2.89
N LYS A 96 -11.57 2.46 2.69
CA LYS A 96 -11.41 1.50 3.80
C LYS A 96 -10.02 1.57 4.42
N VAL A 97 -9.00 1.75 3.58
CA VAL A 97 -7.59 1.90 3.97
C VAL A 97 -6.94 2.94 3.05
N CYS A 98 -6.02 3.71 3.59
CA CYS A 98 -5.08 4.51 2.82
C CYS A 98 -3.67 3.95 3.01
N VAL A 99 -3.06 3.48 1.95
CA VAL A 99 -1.68 3.00 1.94
C VAL A 99 -0.72 4.16 1.70
N PHE A 100 0.41 4.17 2.39
CA PHE A 100 1.47 5.14 2.19
C PHE A 100 2.85 4.53 2.44
N HIS A 101 3.88 5.11 1.82
CA HIS A 101 5.27 4.75 2.01
C HIS A 101 5.94 5.64 3.06
N SER A 102 6.93 5.11 3.76
CA SER A 102 7.75 5.88 4.70
C SER A 102 8.72 6.83 4.00
N GLY A 103 9.14 6.47 2.78
CA GLY A 103 10.22 7.11 2.05
C GLY A 103 11.59 6.88 2.70
N TYR A 104 11.75 5.71 3.36
CA TYR A 104 13.05 5.24 3.84
C TYR A 104 14.02 5.07 2.68
N HIS A 105 15.29 5.38 2.90
CA HIS A 105 16.34 5.24 1.90
C HIS A 105 17.38 4.20 2.32
N GLN A 106 17.61 3.19 1.49
CA GLN A 106 18.48 2.06 1.82
C GLN A 106 19.96 2.43 2.03
N ASP A 107 20.41 3.56 1.46
CA ASP A 107 21.81 4.02 1.59
C ASP A 107 22.15 4.66 2.95
N TYR A 108 21.21 4.74 3.88
CA TYR A 108 21.49 5.22 5.21
C TYR A 108 22.47 4.30 5.95
N HIS A 109 23.53 4.86 6.53
CA HIS A 109 24.42 4.15 7.45
C HIS A 109 23.73 3.92 8.81
N ARG A 110 24.30 3.03 9.64
CA ARG A 110 23.67 2.57 10.88
C ARG A 110 23.11 3.71 11.76
N GLU A 111 23.91 4.72 12.07
CA GLU A 111 23.47 5.85 12.91
C GLU A 111 22.35 6.68 12.23
N GLN A 112 22.40 6.79 10.91
CA GLN A 112 21.36 7.46 10.12
C GLN A 112 20.06 6.68 10.10
N LYS A 113 20.12 5.32 10.04
CA LYS A 113 18.96 4.44 10.12
C LYS A 113 18.23 4.60 11.46
N GLU A 114 18.97 4.60 12.57
CA GLU A 114 18.42 4.82 13.90
C GLU A 114 17.80 6.21 14.02
N ARG A 115 18.53 7.24 13.60
CA ARG A 115 18.05 8.63 13.62
C ARG A 115 16.81 8.83 12.74
N TRP A 116 16.77 8.24 11.56
CA TRP A 116 15.63 8.26 10.68
C TRP A 116 14.39 7.66 11.36
N ARG A 117 14.54 6.48 11.98
CA ARG A 117 13.45 5.78 12.67
C ARG A 117 12.92 6.58 13.87
N GLU A 118 13.78 7.18 14.66
CA GLU A 118 13.39 8.09 15.73
C GLU A 118 12.52 9.25 15.21
N ILE A 119 13.02 9.97 14.20
CA ILE A 119 12.27 11.07 13.56
C ILE A 119 10.94 10.58 13.02
N PHE A 120 10.92 9.41 12.38
CA PHE A 120 9.69 8.84 11.81
C PHE A 120 8.65 8.56 12.88
N ILE A 121 9.05 7.91 13.98
CA ILE A 121 8.15 7.57 15.09
C ILE A 121 7.70 8.81 15.85
N GLU A 122 8.65 9.66 16.26
CA GLU A 122 8.37 10.74 17.21
C GLU A 122 7.74 11.98 16.57
N ASP A 123 8.22 12.36 15.37
CA ASP A 123 7.78 13.59 14.70
C ASP A 123 6.73 13.30 13.62
N SER A 124 7.11 12.49 12.62
CA SER A 124 6.34 12.40 11.37
C SER A 124 5.05 11.62 11.53
N LEU A 125 5.10 10.43 12.12
CA LEU A 125 3.92 9.60 12.33
C LEU A 125 2.92 10.23 13.28
N SER A 126 3.38 10.95 14.32
CA SER A 126 2.49 11.68 15.21
C SER A 126 1.64 12.69 14.43
N ALA A 127 2.26 13.49 13.55
CA ALA A 127 1.54 14.45 12.71
C ALA A 127 0.62 13.79 11.67
N ILE A 128 1.08 12.70 11.04
CA ILE A 128 0.32 11.93 10.04
C ILE A 128 -0.94 11.32 10.69
N LEU A 129 -0.79 10.65 11.83
CA LEU A 129 -1.89 9.98 12.51
C LEU A 129 -2.89 10.97 13.13
N ASN A 130 -2.44 12.13 13.61
CA ASN A 130 -3.34 13.18 14.06
C ASN A 130 -4.24 13.67 12.90
N LEU A 131 -3.68 13.92 11.72
CA LEU A 131 -4.46 14.28 10.55
C LEU A 131 -5.37 13.14 10.09
N ALA A 132 -4.92 11.89 10.18
CA ALA A 132 -5.76 10.73 9.85
C ALA A 132 -6.98 10.62 10.78
N ASP A 133 -6.79 10.83 12.10
CA ASP A 133 -7.88 10.86 13.08
C ASP A 133 -8.90 11.98 12.73
N GLU A 134 -8.41 13.20 12.38
CA GLU A 134 -9.27 14.32 11.95
C GLU A 134 -10.07 14.04 10.68
N LEU A 135 -9.48 13.32 9.74
CA LEU A 135 -10.08 12.97 8.45
C LEU A 135 -10.83 11.61 8.47
N SER A 136 -10.84 10.92 9.61
CA SER A 136 -11.42 9.57 9.77
C SER A 136 -10.82 8.54 8.80
N LEU A 137 -9.51 8.59 8.57
CA LEU A 137 -8.77 7.68 7.69
C LEU A 137 -8.10 6.55 8.50
N THR A 138 -8.17 5.34 7.98
CA THR A 138 -7.36 4.21 8.43
C THR A 138 -6.11 4.13 7.59
N LEU A 139 -4.92 4.16 8.21
CA LEU A 139 -3.63 4.18 7.50
C LEU A 139 -2.92 2.84 7.58
N ALA A 140 -2.35 2.42 6.46
CA ALA A 140 -1.44 1.29 6.36
C ALA A 140 -0.08 1.73 5.80
N LEU A 141 0.98 1.45 6.53
CA LEU A 141 2.36 1.68 6.10
C LEU A 141 2.84 0.45 5.33
N GLU A 142 3.28 0.68 4.10
CA GLU A 142 3.82 -0.35 3.23
C GLU A 142 5.32 -0.53 3.45
N ASN A 143 5.79 -1.78 3.44
CA ASN A 143 7.21 -2.06 3.38
C ASN A 143 7.74 -1.84 1.97
N THR A 144 8.77 -1.02 1.84
CA THR A 144 9.43 -0.70 0.56
C THR A 144 10.93 -1.00 0.65
N PHE A 145 11.73 -0.04 1.04
CA PHE A 145 13.19 -0.15 1.15
C PHE A 145 13.68 -0.46 2.55
N GLU A 146 12.81 -0.67 3.51
CA GLU A 146 13.18 -1.03 4.88
C GLU A 146 13.89 -2.40 4.89
N PRO A 147 15.01 -2.51 5.64
CA PRO A 147 15.90 -3.67 5.48
C PRO A 147 15.32 -4.98 6.03
N THR A 148 14.55 -4.92 7.12
CA THR A 148 14.02 -6.11 7.80
C THR A 148 12.70 -5.81 8.50
N PRO A 149 11.88 -6.83 8.79
CA PRO A 149 10.67 -6.65 9.60
C PRO A 149 10.98 -6.17 11.02
N ASP A 150 12.09 -6.59 11.64
CA ASP A 150 12.52 -6.10 12.96
C ASP A 150 12.84 -4.60 12.97
N PHE A 151 13.24 -4.05 11.83
CA PHE A 151 13.43 -2.61 11.70
C PHE A 151 12.10 -1.85 11.76
N MET A 152 11.04 -2.41 11.17
CA MET A 152 9.71 -1.79 11.13
C MET A 152 8.86 -2.10 12.37
N GLU A 153 9.04 -3.21 13.01
CA GLU A 153 8.20 -3.66 14.13
C GLU A 153 8.04 -2.60 15.24
N PRO A 154 9.11 -1.90 15.71
CA PRO A 154 8.97 -0.83 16.71
C PRO A 154 8.03 0.30 16.27
N ILE A 155 7.94 0.60 14.97
CA ILE A 155 7.06 1.63 14.41
C ILE A 155 5.60 1.25 14.68
N PHE A 156 5.22 0.01 14.35
CA PHE A 156 3.85 -0.49 14.57
C PHE A 156 3.52 -0.67 16.04
N LYS A 157 4.49 -1.08 16.86
CA LYS A 157 4.31 -1.19 18.31
C LYS A 157 4.05 0.14 18.99
N ALA A 158 4.74 1.21 18.52
CA ALA A 158 4.55 2.57 19.04
C ALA A 158 3.12 3.10 18.79
N TYR A 159 2.50 2.69 17.68
CA TYR A 159 1.18 3.16 17.28
C TYR A 159 0.17 2.03 17.10
N LYS A 160 0.23 1.04 17.99
CA LYS A 160 -0.70 -0.11 17.97
C LYS A 160 -2.15 0.35 17.95
N ASN A 161 -2.95 -0.25 17.07
CA ASN A 161 -4.36 0.06 16.79
C ASN A 161 -4.62 1.41 16.10
N LYS A 162 -3.57 2.13 15.71
CA LYS A 162 -3.68 3.37 14.92
C LYS A 162 -2.99 3.27 13.57
N LEU A 163 -1.90 2.51 13.50
CA LEU A 163 -1.14 2.25 12.29
C LEU A 163 -1.21 0.76 11.97
N TYR A 164 -1.52 0.46 10.72
CA TYR A 164 -1.57 -0.90 10.20
C TYR A 164 -0.46 -1.12 9.17
N TRP A 165 -0.26 -2.35 8.80
CA TRP A 165 0.73 -2.77 7.81
C TRP A 165 0.07 -3.13 6.49
N CYS A 166 0.61 -2.61 5.39
CA CYS A 166 0.41 -3.11 4.04
C CYS A 166 1.63 -3.96 3.69
N PHE A 167 1.41 -5.25 3.45
CA PHE A 167 2.48 -6.17 3.08
C PHE A 167 2.69 -6.19 1.57
N ASP A 168 3.89 -5.79 1.14
CA ASP A 168 4.33 -6.02 -0.23
C ASP A 168 5.46 -7.06 -0.26
N PRO A 169 5.15 -8.32 -0.67
CA PRO A 169 6.16 -9.37 -0.84
C PRO A 169 7.08 -9.14 -2.02
N GLY A 170 6.69 -8.37 -3.04
CA GLY A 170 7.52 -7.98 -4.16
C GLY A 170 8.66 -7.07 -3.73
N HIS A 171 8.34 -6.05 -2.94
CA HIS A 171 9.34 -5.18 -2.30
C HIS A 171 10.24 -5.96 -1.34
N ALA A 172 9.64 -6.82 -0.49
CA ALA A 172 10.41 -7.66 0.42
C ALA A 172 11.42 -8.53 -0.35
N LYS A 173 11.05 -9.07 -1.51
CA LYS A 173 11.92 -9.89 -2.36
C LYS A 173 13.11 -9.14 -2.91
N VAL A 174 12.91 -7.89 -3.35
CA VAL A 174 13.94 -7.12 -4.08
C VAL A 174 14.80 -6.28 -3.15
N PHE A 175 14.21 -5.69 -2.11
CA PHE A 175 14.86 -4.63 -1.33
C PHE A 175 15.23 -5.04 0.09
N SER A 176 14.69 -6.17 0.60
CA SER A 176 14.93 -6.60 1.98
C SER A 176 16.14 -7.52 2.12
N GLU A 177 16.70 -7.53 3.33
CA GLU A 177 17.70 -8.50 3.79
C GLU A 177 17.05 -9.79 4.35
N ALA A 178 15.71 -9.82 4.50
CA ALA A 178 14.91 -10.91 5.02
C ALA A 178 13.98 -11.50 3.94
N ASP A 179 13.66 -12.79 4.04
CA ASP A 179 12.70 -13.41 3.14
C ASP A 179 11.25 -12.97 3.43
N GLU A 180 10.36 -13.19 2.47
CA GLU A 180 8.99 -12.69 2.49
C GLU A 180 8.16 -13.27 3.65
N LEU A 181 8.39 -14.53 4.05
CA LEU A 181 7.68 -15.17 5.16
C LEU A 181 8.15 -14.65 6.51
N SER A 182 9.43 -14.29 6.65
CA SER A 182 9.95 -13.63 7.85
C SER A 182 9.26 -12.29 8.12
N TRP A 183 8.92 -11.53 7.06
CA TRP A 183 8.11 -10.32 7.20
C TRP A 183 6.72 -10.63 7.75
N PHE A 184 6.11 -11.66 7.20
CA PHE A 184 4.77 -12.09 7.61
C PHE A 184 4.75 -12.56 9.07
N ASP A 185 5.72 -13.36 9.49
CA ASP A 185 5.81 -13.89 10.86
C ASP A 185 5.88 -12.77 11.90
N VAL A 186 6.62 -11.70 11.62
CA VAL A 186 6.80 -10.58 12.57
C VAL A 186 5.64 -9.59 12.53
N LEU A 187 5.19 -9.18 11.32
CA LEU A 187 4.28 -8.05 11.16
C LEU A 187 2.81 -8.43 10.90
N SER A 188 2.49 -9.71 10.73
CA SER A 188 1.10 -10.15 10.52
C SER A 188 0.08 -9.68 11.57
N PRO A 189 0.43 -9.43 12.86
CA PRO A 189 -0.52 -8.83 13.80
C PRO A 189 -1.06 -7.46 13.37
N PHE A 190 -0.29 -6.70 12.58
CA PHE A 190 -0.63 -5.36 12.12
C PHE A 190 -1.20 -5.32 10.69
N LEU A 191 -1.18 -6.46 9.98
CA LEU A 191 -1.57 -6.55 8.57
C LEU A 191 -3.04 -6.17 8.38
N ILE A 192 -3.33 -5.31 7.42
CA ILE A 192 -4.69 -4.97 6.96
C ILE A 192 -4.83 -5.06 5.43
N GLU A 193 -3.75 -4.81 4.70
CA GLU A 193 -3.71 -4.84 3.25
C GLU A 193 -2.46 -5.56 2.75
N MET A 194 -2.52 -6.14 1.56
CA MET A 194 -1.38 -6.76 0.89
C MET A 194 -1.36 -6.33 -0.57
N HIS A 195 -0.25 -5.80 -1.02
CA HIS A 195 0.02 -5.56 -2.43
C HIS A 195 0.61 -6.81 -3.06
N CYS A 196 0.24 -7.09 -4.29
CA CYS A 196 0.60 -8.32 -4.97
C CYS A 196 1.07 -8.04 -6.39
N HIS A 197 2.34 -8.25 -6.62
CA HIS A 197 2.98 -8.36 -7.93
C HIS A 197 4.16 -9.33 -7.82
N ASP A 198 4.54 -9.95 -8.93
CA ASP A 198 5.68 -10.86 -8.94
C ASP A 198 6.91 -10.19 -9.58
N ASN A 199 8.08 -10.71 -9.32
CA ASN A 199 9.33 -10.23 -9.90
C ASN A 199 10.37 -11.34 -9.96
N LEU A 200 11.52 -11.07 -10.62
CA LEU A 200 12.62 -12.03 -10.78
C LEU A 200 13.69 -11.90 -9.67
N GLY A 201 13.41 -11.17 -8.58
CA GLY A 201 14.31 -11.00 -7.44
C GLY A 201 15.44 -10.01 -7.63
N LYS A 202 15.39 -9.18 -8.69
CA LYS A 202 16.42 -8.16 -8.96
C LYS A 202 15.86 -6.76 -9.12
N PHE A 203 14.72 -6.65 -9.74
CA PHE A 203 14.02 -5.40 -10.01
C PHE A 203 12.56 -5.58 -9.60
N ASP A 204 11.93 -4.47 -9.32
CA ASP A 204 10.53 -4.40 -9.02
C ASP A 204 9.71 -4.42 -10.33
N ASP A 205 9.60 -5.62 -10.93
CA ASP A 205 9.15 -5.82 -12.32
C ASP A 205 7.62 -5.73 -12.48
N HIS A 206 6.83 -5.85 -11.41
CA HIS A 206 5.36 -5.91 -11.43
C HIS A 206 4.80 -6.95 -12.42
N LEU A 207 5.38 -8.15 -12.43
CA LEU A 207 4.91 -9.29 -13.24
C LEU A 207 3.58 -9.83 -12.69
N ALA A 208 2.84 -10.55 -13.53
CA ALA A 208 1.69 -11.31 -13.06
C ALA A 208 2.11 -12.39 -12.05
N LEU A 209 1.25 -12.65 -11.07
CA LEU A 209 1.52 -13.65 -10.04
C LEU A 209 1.78 -15.04 -10.65
N GLY A 210 2.87 -15.67 -10.23
CA GLY A 210 3.34 -16.95 -10.74
C GLY A 210 4.23 -16.85 -11.99
N GLU A 211 4.50 -15.65 -12.50
CA GLU A 211 5.48 -15.41 -13.58
C GLU A 211 6.89 -15.08 -13.07
N GLY A 212 7.05 -14.85 -11.76
CA GLY A 212 8.31 -14.55 -11.10
C GLY A 212 8.80 -15.67 -10.18
N VAL A 213 9.48 -15.27 -9.09
CA VAL A 213 10.13 -16.20 -8.16
C VAL A 213 9.57 -16.18 -6.74
N ILE A 214 8.54 -15.35 -6.47
CA ILE A 214 7.94 -15.22 -5.16
C ILE A 214 6.99 -16.40 -4.90
N ASN A 215 7.11 -17.02 -3.72
CA ASN A 215 6.23 -18.15 -3.36
C ASN A 215 4.87 -17.66 -2.82
N PHE A 216 4.03 -17.11 -3.69
CA PHE A 216 2.69 -16.65 -3.33
C PHE A 216 1.78 -17.77 -2.79
N ILE A 217 2.03 -19.04 -3.13
CA ILE A 217 1.24 -20.14 -2.59
C ILE A 217 1.37 -20.22 -1.07
N GLU A 218 2.61 -20.16 -0.54
CA GLU A 218 2.85 -20.17 0.91
C GLU A 218 2.38 -18.86 1.57
N ILE A 219 2.53 -17.71 0.92
CA ILE A 219 2.02 -16.42 1.42
C ILE A 219 0.50 -16.45 1.56
N PHE A 220 -0.25 -16.87 0.54
CA PHE A 220 -1.71 -16.98 0.63
C PHE A 220 -2.17 -18.03 1.64
N LYS A 221 -1.43 -19.11 1.80
CA LYS A 221 -1.67 -20.10 2.87
C LYS A 221 -1.49 -19.49 4.25
N ALA A 222 -0.42 -18.73 4.48
CA ALA A 222 -0.19 -18.00 5.74
C ALA A 222 -1.29 -16.96 5.97
N LEU A 223 -1.67 -16.19 4.94
CA LEU A 223 -2.73 -15.20 4.99
C LEU A 223 -4.08 -15.79 5.43
N ARG A 224 -4.46 -16.95 4.89
CA ARG A 224 -5.70 -17.68 5.28
C ARG A 224 -5.72 -18.08 6.74
N ASN A 225 -4.57 -18.43 7.30
CA ASN A 225 -4.46 -18.85 8.71
C ASN A 225 -4.65 -17.70 9.71
N LEU A 226 -4.58 -16.43 9.26
CA LEU A 226 -4.81 -15.28 10.14
C LEU A 226 -6.27 -15.14 10.60
N ASN A 227 -7.22 -15.76 9.91
CA ASN A 227 -8.66 -15.68 10.20
C ASN A 227 -9.15 -14.23 10.41
N LYS A 228 -8.65 -13.29 9.61
CA LYS A 228 -9.07 -11.90 9.59
C LYS A 228 -9.30 -11.42 8.16
N GLU A 229 -10.07 -10.34 7.99
CA GLU A 229 -10.25 -9.70 6.69
C GLU A 229 -8.98 -8.94 6.32
N VAL A 230 -8.48 -9.18 5.11
CA VAL A 230 -7.34 -8.47 4.53
C VAL A 230 -7.74 -8.03 3.12
N PHE A 231 -7.41 -6.79 2.78
CA PHE A 231 -7.52 -6.27 1.43
C PHE A 231 -6.32 -6.76 0.62
N VAL A 232 -6.57 -7.17 -0.61
CA VAL A 232 -5.51 -7.63 -1.53
C VAL A 232 -5.59 -6.79 -2.79
N THR A 233 -4.57 -6.00 -3.04
CA THR A 233 -4.43 -5.19 -4.25
C THR A 233 -3.44 -5.84 -5.20
N VAL A 234 -3.85 -6.05 -6.45
CA VAL A 234 -2.98 -6.55 -7.51
C VAL A 234 -2.41 -5.36 -8.27
N GLU A 235 -1.11 -5.15 -8.16
CA GLU A 235 -0.36 -4.11 -8.84
C GLU A 235 0.19 -4.63 -10.18
N ALA A 236 -0.66 -4.62 -11.18
CA ALA A 236 -0.35 -5.16 -12.48
C ALA A 236 -0.04 -4.07 -13.51
N GLY A 237 0.99 -4.24 -14.29
CA GLY A 237 1.36 -3.33 -15.38
C GLY A 237 0.37 -3.32 -16.57
N SER A 238 -0.59 -4.26 -16.60
CA SER A 238 -1.62 -4.36 -17.65
C SER A 238 -2.86 -5.09 -17.16
N GLU A 239 -3.97 -4.92 -17.88
CA GLU A 239 -5.19 -5.67 -17.63
C GLU A 239 -5.00 -7.19 -17.78
N GLU A 240 -4.22 -7.63 -18.76
CA GLU A 240 -3.90 -9.05 -18.94
C GLU A 240 -3.15 -9.62 -17.72
N ALA A 241 -2.16 -8.90 -17.21
CA ALA A 241 -1.42 -9.30 -16.01
C ALA A 241 -2.34 -9.35 -14.78
N PHE A 242 -3.28 -8.40 -14.64
CA PHE A 242 -4.28 -8.44 -13.58
C PHE A 242 -5.15 -9.69 -13.65
N LEU A 243 -5.71 -10.02 -14.83
CA LEU A 243 -6.57 -11.18 -15.00
C LEU A 243 -5.84 -12.50 -14.75
N LYS A 244 -4.56 -12.61 -15.17
CA LYS A 244 -3.70 -13.76 -14.84
C LYS A 244 -3.50 -13.87 -13.33
N SER A 245 -3.16 -12.75 -12.67
CA SER A 245 -2.96 -12.72 -11.22
C SER A 245 -4.24 -13.08 -10.45
N LEU A 246 -5.38 -12.56 -10.88
CA LEU A 246 -6.69 -12.91 -10.30
C LEU A 246 -6.99 -14.40 -10.41
N SER A 247 -6.73 -15.00 -11.58
CA SER A 247 -6.87 -16.45 -11.79
C SER A 247 -5.94 -17.26 -10.88
N PHE A 248 -4.69 -16.84 -10.74
CA PHE A 248 -3.71 -17.45 -9.84
C PHE A 248 -4.16 -17.40 -8.39
N ILE A 249 -4.63 -16.23 -7.90
CA ILE A 249 -5.15 -16.07 -6.54
C ILE A 249 -6.33 -17.02 -6.29
N HIS A 250 -7.28 -17.08 -7.22
CA HIS A 250 -8.42 -17.99 -7.09
C HIS A 250 -7.98 -19.45 -7.02
N GLN A 251 -6.99 -19.87 -7.80
CA GLN A 251 -6.43 -21.22 -7.71
C GLN A 251 -5.77 -21.48 -6.35
N CYS A 252 -4.96 -20.54 -5.84
CA CYS A 252 -4.33 -20.65 -4.51
C CYS A 252 -5.37 -20.76 -3.38
N LEU A 253 -6.49 -20.04 -3.49
CA LEU A 253 -7.55 -20.06 -2.49
C LEU A 253 -8.41 -21.34 -2.58
N ASN A 254 -8.58 -21.93 -3.75
CA ASN A 254 -9.39 -23.15 -4.00
C ASN A 254 -8.61 -24.45 -3.77
N LEU A 255 -7.31 -24.46 -3.93
CA LEU A 255 -6.44 -25.65 -3.75
C LEU A 255 -6.46 -26.24 -2.33
N ASN A 256 -7.12 -25.59 -1.38
CA ASN A 256 -7.18 -26.00 0.03
C ASN A 256 -8.62 -26.11 0.58
N THR A 257 -9.61 -26.24 -0.27
CA THR A 257 -10.93 -26.70 0.15
C THR A 257 -10.93 -28.25 0.06
N PRO A 258 -11.14 -28.98 1.16
CA PRO A 258 -11.23 -30.43 1.15
C PRO A 258 -12.43 -30.93 0.35
#